data_22d431cdca0b63c578d64671bafff11b
#
_entry.id   22d431cdca0b63c578d64671bafff11b
#
_cell.length_a   1.000
_cell.length_b   1.000
_cell.length_c   1.000
_cell.angle_alpha   90.00
_cell.angle_beta   90.00
_cell.angle_gamma   90.00
#
_symmetry.space_group_name_H-M   'P 1'
#
loop_
_entity.id
_entity.type
_entity.pdbx_description
1 polymer ?
#
loop_
_entity_poly.entity_id
_entity_poly.type
_entity_poly.pdbx_seq_one_letter_code
_entity_poly.pdbx_strand_id
1 'polypeptide(L)'
;MPTPNRVIDDEATICAISTPPGEGGIGIVRLSGTEAVRIVESLFRSPRDIQLESIRSHKLVYGHIVENGRKVDEVLVSVMRAPHTYTREDIVEINCHSGIAALRTVLDTVLERGARLAQPGEFTKRAFLNGRIDLTQAEAVLDVVQAKTQEALEAAMTRMERGFSDEIVQVRDRLVRLLAHLEASIDFPEEDIAPFLASEAKAEVDESLGQIEKLIEDSWRGMLYREGVTVAITGKPNVGKSSIFNALLRRSRAIVTPYPGTTRDMIEEAVNIDGVCVRLCDGAGIRTSEDEIERIGVSIAERSVIEAQIVLFVLDQSEPLSAEDDMVRDRVKNLGKEVIVVVNKIDLPGRADPHAVDQLARDLNTLHVVRTCATDGTGIRDLEQAVSDSIFKGRAPSPAQALVARAYQRDSLKRADKALRTFVASAGQQMPPECLAIDLRDALHALGEIVGEVTTEDILDRIFSEFCIGK
;
A
#
# COMPACT_ATOMS: atom_id res chain seq x y z
N MET A 1 -13.20 29.04 -6.00
CA MET A 1 -12.16 29.96 -5.49
C MET A 1 -10.90 29.14 -5.29
N PRO A 2 -9.76 29.45 -5.89
CA PRO A 2 -8.52 28.73 -5.66
C PRO A 2 -8.05 29.01 -4.25
N THR A 3 -7.76 27.96 -3.49
CA THR A 3 -7.11 28.03 -2.18
C THR A 3 -5.75 28.71 -2.35
N PRO A 4 -5.36 29.63 -1.44
CA PRO A 4 -4.08 30.30 -1.54
C PRO A 4 -2.95 29.28 -1.39
N ASN A 5 -1.98 29.31 -2.32
CA ASN A 5 -0.68 28.66 -2.20
C ASN A 5 -0.08 29.00 -0.82
N ARG A 6 -0.18 28.13 0.15
CA ARG A 6 0.58 28.22 1.40
C ARG A 6 2.00 27.77 1.05
N VAL A 7 2.89 28.74 0.94
CA VAL A 7 4.34 28.47 1.04
C VAL A 7 4.52 27.75 2.37
N ILE A 8 4.88 26.47 2.29
CA ILE A 8 5.21 25.67 3.49
C ILE A 8 6.52 26.24 3.99
N ASP A 9 6.54 26.75 5.21
CA ASP A 9 7.77 27.10 5.90
C ASP A 9 8.46 25.80 6.30
N ASP A 10 9.36 25.32 5.43
CA ASP A 10 10.09 24.06 5.60
C ASP A 10 11.02 24.08 6.81
N GLU A 11 11.33 25.26 7.38
CA GLU A 11 12.16 25.42 8.57
C GLU A 11 11.35 25.38 9.88
N ALA A 12 10.01 25.46 9.82
CA ALA A 12 9.18 25.48 11.03
C ALA A 12 9.25 24.16 11.81
N THR A 13 9.37 24.23 13.13
CA THR A 13 9.21 23.06 13.98
C THR A 13 7.77 22.58 13.94
N ILE A 14 7.57 21.32 13.60
CA ILE A 14 6.27 20.67 13.47
C ILE A 14 5.94 19.82 14.69
N CYS A 15 4.66 19.65 14.97
CA CYS A 15 4.19 18.73 16.00
C CYS A 15 2.91 18.00 15.58
N ALA A 16 2.71 16.81 16.12
CA ALA A 16 1.48 16.05 15.96
C ALA A 16 1.31 14.97 17.03
N ILE A 17 0.07 14.48 17.19
CA ILE A 17 -0.20 13.23 17.91
C ILE A 17 0.21 12.07 16.99
N SER A 18 1.13 11.22 17.48
CA SER A 18 1.71 10.10 16.70
C SER A 18 1.13 8.74 17.06
N THR A 19 0.23 8.68 18.03
CA THR A 19 -0.50 7.46 18.43
C THR A 19 -1.93 7.48 17.90
N PRO A 20 -2.53 6.32 17.62
CA PRO A 20 -3.94 6.27 17.21
C PRO A 20 -4.85 6.91 18.26
N PRO A 21 -5.95 7.58 17.87
CA PRO A 21 -6.94 8.11 18.82
C PRO A 21 -7.65 6.96 19.52
N GLY A 22 -7.89 7.12 20.82
CA GLY A 22 -8.61 6.12 21.62
C GLY A 22 -8.14 6.08 23.06
N GLU A 23 -8.82 5.28 23.89
CA GLU A 23 -8.45 5.04 25.28
C GLU A 23 -7.31 4.00 25.34
N GLY A 24 -6.15 4.40 25.81
CA GLY A 24 -4.97 3.54 25.97
C GLY A 24 -4.08 4.03 27.10
N GLY A 25 -3.00 3.33 27.41
CA GLY A 25 -2.09 3.70 28.51
C GLY A 25 -1.21 4.90 28.18
N ILE A 26 -0.75 5.01 26.92
CA ILE A 26 0.23 6.03 26.51
C ILE A 26 -0.20 6.65 25.18
N GLY A 27 -0.16 7.99 25.13
CA GLY A 27 -0.27 8.77 23.93
C GLY A 27 1.02 9.59 23.72
N ILE A 28 1.38 9.84 22.47
CA ILE A 28 2.62 10.52 22.10
C ILE A 28 2.30 11.77 21.28
N VAL A 29 2.78 12.92 21.77
CA VAL A 29 2.90 14.14 20.98
C VAL A 29 4.35 14.26 20.54
N ARG A 30 4.58 14.24 19.22
CA ARG A 30 5.91 14.31 18.63
C ARG A 30 6.16 15.68 18.02
N LEU A 31 7.37 16.20 18.23
CA LEU A 31 7.88 17.42 17.59
C LEU A 31 9.11 17.07 16.75
N SER A 32 9.30 17.79 15.65
CA SER A 32 10.51 17.73 14.82
C SER A 32 10.89 19.12 14.31
N GLY A 33 12.16 19.48 14.41
CA GLY A 33 12.70 20.75 13.97
C GLY A 33 13.68 21.36 14.96
N THR A 34 14.32 22.46 14.56
CA THR A 34 15.39 23.13 15.31
C THR A 34 14.96 23.64 16.70
N GLU A 35 13.69 24.01 16.85
CA GLU A 35 13.14 24.56 18.09
C GLU A 35 12.45 23.49 18.97
N ALA A 36 12.44 22.23 18.56
CA ALA A 36 11.68 21.17 19.21
C ALA A 36 12.02 21.05 20.70
N VAL A 37 13.31 21.07 21.05
CA VAL A 37 13.77 20.94 22.44
C VAL A 37 13.43 22.18 23.23
N ARG A 38 13.65 23.38 22.70
CA ARG A 38 13.39 24.67 23.38
C ARG A 38 11.89 24.86 23.68
N ILE A 39 11.03 24.47 22.73
CA ILE A 39 9.58 24.54 22.92
C ILE A 39 9.17 23.67 24.11
N VAL A 40 9.61 22.39 24.13
CA VAL A 40 9.23 21.47 25.20
C VAL A 40 9.88 21.84 26.54
N GLU A 41 11.13 22.32 26.55
CA GLU A 41 11.80 22.81 27.76
C GLU A 41 10.99 23.91 28.47
N SER A 42 10.38 24.81 27.70
CA SER A 42 9.57 25.90 28.26
C SER A 42 8.35 25.40 29.03
N LEU A 43 7.84 24.23 28.70
CA LEU A 43 6.62 23.60 29.24
C LEU A 43 6.91 22.50 30.26
N PHE A 44 8.10 21.88 30.19
CA PHE A 44 8.45 20.73 30.99
C PHE A 44 9.00 21.11 32.35
N ARG A 45 8.63 20.38 33.39
CA ARG A 45 9.16 20.52 34.74
C ARG A 45 9.54 19.16 35.30
N SER A 46 10.83 18.95 35.51
CA SER A 46 11.35 17.74 36.16
C SER A 46 11.40 17.92 37.68
N PRO A 47 11.02 16.93 38.50
CA PRO A 47 11.23 16.95 39.94
C PRO A 47 12.71 17.00 40.36
N ARG A 48 13.63 16.71 39.43
CA ARG A 48 15.08 16.74 39.65
C ARG A 48 15.77 17.95 39.02
N ASP A 49 15.01 18.96 38.61
CA ASP A 49 15.49 20.16 37.90
C ASP A 49 16.37 19.84 36.67
N ILE A 50 16.05 18.75 36.01
CA ILE A 50 16.76 18.33 34.78
C ILE A 50 16.29 19.22 33.63
N GLN A 51 17.26 19.85 32.95
CA GLN A 51 17.01 20.63 31.74
C GLN A 51 17.16 19.76 30.49
N LEU A 52 16.15 19.73 29.60
CA LEU A 52 16.12 18.93 28.40
C LEU A 52 17.23 19.30 27.41
N GLU A 53 17.63 20.58 27.38
CA GLU A 53 18.75 21.05 26.55
C GLU A 53 20.08 20.38 26.92
N SER A 54 20.30 20.03 28.18
CA SER A 54 21.52 19.42 28.70
C SER A 54 21.57 17.90 28.53
N ILE A 55 20.45 17.28 28.13
CA ILE A 55 20.32 15.82 28.06
C ILE A 55 21.00 15.26 26.80
N ARG A 56 21.67 14.12 26.97
CA ARG A 56 22.21 13.34 25.84
C ARG A 56 21.06 12.77 25.00
N SER A 57 21.29 12.68 23.69
CA SER A 57 20.36 12.07 22.77
C SER A 57 19.90 10.67 23.22
N HIS A 58 18.65 10.32 22.90
CA HIS A 58 18.00 9.03 23.20
C HIS A 58 17.88 8.76 24.73
N LYS A 59 17.54 9.77 25.49
CA LYS A 59 17.25 9.67 26.93
C LYS A 59 15.82 10.05 27.24
N LEU A 60 15.24 9.34 28.19
CA LEU A 60 13.90 9.54 28.71
C LEU A 60 13.97 10.25 30.06
N VAL A 61 13.13 11.27 30.24
CA VAL A 61 13.09 12.06 31.49
C VAL A 61 11.67 12.14 31.99
N TYR A 62 11.51 11.84 33.27
CA TYR A 62 10.24 11.97 33.98
C TYR A 62 9.99 13.43 34.43
N GLY A 63 8.75 13.87 34.27
CA GLY A 63 8.31 15.19 34.73
C GLY A 63 6.84 15.45 34.42
N HIS A 64 6.51 16.73 34.32
CA HIS A 64 5.15 17.22 34.09
C HIS A 64 5.17 18.27 32.98
N ILE A 65 4.15 18.26 32.12
CA ILE A 65 3.83 19.42 31.29
C ILE A 65 3.04 20.41 32.17
N VAL A 66 3.50 21.65 32.16
CA VAL A 66 2.93 22.73 32.98
C VAL A 66 2.56 23.90 32.10
N GLU A 67 1.33 24.35 32.18
CA GLU A 67 0.81 25.51 31.50
C GLU A 67 0.22 26.49 32.51
N ASN A 68 0.61 27.76 32.44
CA ASN A 68 0.14 28.82 33.33
C ASN A 68 0.19 28.44 34.84
N GLY A 69 1.23 27.71 35.24
CA GLY A 69 1.43 27.24 36.60
C GLY A 69 0.60 26.03 37.02
N ARG A 70 -0.22 25.48 36.12
CA ARG A 70 -1.02 24.25 36.33
C ARG A 70 -0.38 23.07 35.67
N LYS A 71 -0.35 21.93 36.35
CA LYS A 71 0.07 20.65 35.74
C LYS A 71 -1.02 20.22 34.77
N VAL A 72 -0.61 20.03 33.48
CA VAL A 72 -1.46 19.52 32.44
C VAL A 72 -1.48 17.99 32.49
N ASP A 73 -0.28 17.39 32.54
CA ASP A 73 -0.15 15.93 32.62
C ASP A 73 1.20 15.53 33.20
N GLU A 74 1.27 14.30 33.70
CA GLU A 74 2.49 13.62 34.12
C GLU A 74 3.04 12.83 32.92
N VAL A 75 4.31 13.06 32.55
CA VAL A 75 4.86 12.65 31.30
C VAL A 75 6.27 12.05 31.38
N LEU A 76 6.62 11.27 30.35
CA LEU A 76 8.00 10.93 30.04
C LEU A 76 8.40 11.62 28.74
N VAL A 77 9.41 12.47 28.77
CA VAL A 77 9.91 13.18 27.59
C VAL A 77 11.17 12.52 27.08
N SER A 78 11.20 12.17 25.80
CA SER A 78 12.40 11.70 25.12
C SER A 78 12.97 12.80 24.22
N VAL A 79 14.30 12.97 24.25
CA VAL A 79 15.03 13.92 23.40
C VAL A 79 15.96 13.13 22.48
N MET A 80 15.84 13.36 21.18
CA MET A 80 16.67 12.77 20.14
C MET A 80 17.30 13.88 19.30
N ARG A 81 18.63 13.90 19.19
CA ARG A 81 19.39 14.98 18.55
C ARG A 81 19.76 14.61 17.12
N ALA A 82 19.63 15.58 16.23
CA ALA A 82 20.13 15.51 14.87
C ALA A 82 21.62 15.07 14.84
N PRO A 83 22.07 14.38 13.79
CA PRO A 83 21.31 13.85 12.64
C PRO A 83 20.77 12.42 12.87
N HIS A 84 20.98 11.81 14.06
CA HIS A 84 20.62 10.43 14.35
C HIS A 84 19.17 10.29 14.84
N THR A 85 18.20 10.78 14.05
CA THR A 85 16.77 10.81 14.34
C THR A 85 15.96 10.36 13.14
N TYR A 86 14.64 10.25 13.30
CA TYR A 86 13.77 9.84 12.20
C TYR A 86 13.78 10.84 11.03
N THR A 87 13.75 12.14 11.31
CA THR A 87 13.73 13.20 10.30
C THR A 87 15.12 13.79 10.00
N ARG A 88 16.16 13.34 10.69
CA ARG A 88 17.48 14.00 10.78
C ARG A 88 17.47 15.40 11.38
N GLU A 89 16.33 15.82 11.96
CA GLU A 89 16.20 17.03 12.79
C GLU A 89 16.20 16.66 14.27
N ASP A 90 16.21 17.64 15.17
CA ASP A 90 15.96 17.39 16.59
C ASP A 90 14.51 16.92 16.75
N ILE A 91 14.31 15.80 17.45
CA ILE A 91 12.99 15.25 17.74
C ILE A 91 12.80 15.20 19.26
N VAL A 92 11.60 15.62 19.69
CA VAL A 92 11.13 15.42 21.06
C VAL A 92 9.81 14.66 21.03
N GLU A 93 9.68 13.63 21.87
CA GLU A 93 8.43 12.93 22.10
C GLU A 93 7.97 13.12 23.53
N ILE A 94 6.76 13.59 23.69
CA ILE A 94 6.08 13.73 24.96
C ILE A 94 5.14 12.54 25.11
N ASN A 95 5.54 11.57 25.94
CA ASN A 95 4.72 10.42 26.27
C ASN A 95 3.81 10.79 27.43
N CYS A 96 2.54 11.00 27.16
CA CYS A 96 1.50 11.42 28.08
C CYS A 96 0.39 10.37 28.19
N HIS A 97 -0.63 10.59 29.00
CA HIS A 97 -1.80 9.74 29.03
C HIS A 97 -2.57 9.84 27.70
N SER A 98 -3.08 8.73 27.18
CA SER A 98 -3.69 8.65 25.83
C SER A 98 -5.13 9.16 25.76
N GLY A 99 -5.70 9.61 26.88
CA GLY A 99 -7.04 10.20 26.85
C GLY A 99 -7.12 11.39 25.89
N ILE A 100 -8.19 11.46 25.08
CA ILE A 100 -8.37 12.50 24.04
C ILE A 100 -8.15 13.91 24.60
N ALA A 101 -8.66 14.19 25.82
CA ALA A 101 -8.50 15.49 26.46
C ALA A 101 -7.02 15.78 26.82
N ALA A 102 -6.31 14.81 27.41
CA ALA A 102 -4.92 14.98 27.81
C ALA A 102 -4.02 15.21 26.57
N LEU A 103 -4.12 14.34 25.55
CA LEU A 103 -3.37 14.47 24.31
C LEU A 103 -3.61 15.80 23.61
N ARG A 104 -4.89 16.21 23.51
CA ARG A 104 -5.25 17.48 22.86
C ARG A 104 -4.71 18.67 23.62
N THR A 105 -4.84 18.68 24.96
CA THR A 105 -4.30 19.79 25.79
C THR A 105 -2.78 19.87 25.64
N VAL A 106 -2.05 18.76 25.68
CA VAL A 106 -0.59 18.76 25.47
C VAL A 106 -0.24 19.29 24.07
N LEU A 107 -0.95 18.86 23.03
CA LEU A 107 -0.74 19.34 21.65
C LEU A 107 -1.01 20.86 21.55
N ASP A 108 -2.15 21.32 22.06
CA ASP A 108 -2.53 22.73 22.02
C ASP A 108 -1.49 23.60 22.74
N THR A 109 -1.01 23.16 23.93
CA THR A 109 0.04 23.84 24.67
C THR A 109 1.36 23.95 23.90
N VAL A 110 1.72 22.93 23.13
CA VAL A 110 2.91 22.91 22.25
C VAL A 110 2.73 23.87 21.07
N LEU A 111 1.55 23.89 20.45
CA LEU A 111 1.21 24.81 19.35
C LEU A 111 1.28 26.28 19.79
N GLU A 112 0.80 26.62 20.99
CA GLU A 112 0.88 27.96 21.55
C GLU A 112 2.33 28.45 21.80
N ARG A 113 3.29 27.51 21.87
CA ARG A 113 4.72 27.82 22.02
C ARG A 113 5.47 27.93 20.69
N GLY A 114 4.76 27.93 19.58
CA GLY A 114 5.32 28.24 18.27
C GLY A 114 5.61 27.02 17.38
N ALA A 115 5.24 25.82 17.80
CA ALA A 115 5.22 24.69 16.88
C ALA A 115 4.04 24.82 15.89
N ARG A 116 4.19 24.30 14.69
CA ARG A 116 3.15 24.20 13.67
C ARG A 116 2.58 22.77 13.67
N LEU A 117 1.27 22.64 13.46
CA LEU A 117 0.68 21.31 13.26
C LEU A 117 1.24 20.68 11.97
N ALA A 118 1.72 19.45 12.08
CA ALA A 118 2.24 18.69 10.95
C ALA A 118 1.13 18.36 9.96
N GLN A 119 1.50 18.35 8.67
CA GLN A 119 0.65 17.82 7.61
C GLN A 119 0.68 16.28 7.57
N PRO A 120 -0.26 15.61 6.90
CA PRO A 120 -0.18 14.18 6.66
C PRO A 120 1.19 13.80 6.07
N GLY A 121 1.84 12.79 6.66
CA GLY A 121 3.14 12.29 6.20
C GLY A 121 4.34 13.21 6.35
N GLU A 122 4.21 14.39 7.00
CA GLU A 122 5.28 15.41 7.00
C GLU A 122 6.58 14.94 7.68
N PHE A 123 6.51 14.14 8.74
CA PHE A 123 7.72 13.61 9.36
C PHE A 123 8.48 12.67 8.39
N THR A 124 7.76 11.85 7.63
CA THR A 124 8.36 10.95 6.63
C THR A 124 8.84 11.73 5.41
N LYS A 125 8.12 12.78 4.98
CA LYS A 125 8.56 13.72 3.93
C LYS A 125 9.89 14.37 4.30
N ARG A 126 10.04 14.86 5.55
CA ARG A 126 11.31 15.41 6.05
C ARG A 126 12.42 14.37 6.12
N ALA A 127 12.11 13.13 6.51
CA ALA A 127 13.09 12.04 6.48
C ALA A 127 13.60 11.78 5.06
N PHE A 128 12.74 11.86 4.05
CA PHE A 128 13.10 11.77 2.64
C PHE A 128 13.91 12.99 2.18
N LEU A 129 13.42 14.21 2.39
CA LEU A 129 14.10 15.45 1.98
C LEU A 129 15.50 15.59 2.61
N ASN A 130 15.65 15.17 3.86
CA ASN A 130 16.92 15.17 4.57
C ASN A 130 17.80 13.94 4.21
N GLY A 131 17.43 13.15 3.22
CA GLY A 131 18.21 12.03 2.69
C GLY A 131 18.44 10.87 3.65
N ARG A 132 17.55 10.70 4.67
CA ARG A 132 17.59 9.51 5.53
C ARG A 132 17.07 8.26 4.81
N ILE A 133 16.00 8.43 4.06
CA ILE A 133 15.32 7.39 3.30
C ILE A 133 15.07 7.89 1.87
N ASP A 134 14.97 6.99 0.91
CA ASP A 134 14.52 7.30 -0.44
C ASP A 134 12.99 7.21 -0.55
N LEU A 135 12.45 7.50 -1.74
CA LEU A 135 10.99 7.53 -1.95
C LEU A 135 10.36 6.14 -1.78
N THR A 136 11.03 5.07 -2.22
CA THR A 136 10.51 3.69 -2.09
C THR A 136 10.44 3.26 -0.63
N GLN A 137 11.42 3.66 0.17
CA GLN A 137 11.43 3.43 1.61
C GLN A 137 10.36 4.26 2.34
N ALA A 138 10.18 5.53 1.93
CA ALA A 138 9.12 6.37 2.46
C ALA A 138 7.73 5.72 2.24
N GLU A 139 7.47 5.24 1.04
CA GLU A 139 6.24 4.50 0.73
C GLU A 139 6.11 3.19 1.52
N ALA A 140 7.22 2.48 1.73
CA ALA A 140 7.23 1.26 2.52
C ALA A 140 6.87 1.51 3.99
N VAL A 141 7.20 2.67 4.58
CA VAL A 141 6.75 3.06 5.93
C VAL A 141 5.22 3.08 6.01
N LEU A 142 4.54 3.58 4.97
CA LEU A 142 3.07 3.57 4.91
C LEU A 142 2.54 2.14 4.82
N ASP A 143 3.15 1.33 3.93
CA ASP A 143 2.75 -0.06 3.72
C ASP A 143 2.93 -0.91 4.99
N VAL A 144 4.00 -0.69 5.78
CA VAL A 144 4.20 -1.33 7.11
C VAL A 144 3.06 -0.99 8.07
N VAL A 145 2.64 0.28 8.12
CA VAL A 145 1.56 0.74 9.01
C VAL A 145 0.21 0.18 8.59
N GLN A 146 -0.01 0.02 7.27
CA GLN A 146 -1.28 -0.44 6.71
C GLN A 146 -1.35 -1.96 6.51
N ALA A 147 -0.26 -2.67 6.70
CA ALA A 147 -0.19 -4.12 6.50
C ALA A 147 -1.25 -4.85 7.36
N LYS A 148 -2.07 -5.66 6.69
CA LYS A 148 -3.18 -6.41 7.31
C LYS A 148 -2.87 -7.88 7.50
N THR A 149 -1.81 -8.39 6.86
CA THR A 149 -1.33 -9.76 6.95
C THR A 149 0.16 -9.77 7.29
N GLN A 150 0.66 -10.89 7.79
CA GLN A 150 2.08 -11.03 8.10
C GLN A 150 2.92 -10.98 6.82
N GLU A 151 2.44 -11.56 5.74
CA GLU A 151 3.10 -11.59 4.44
C GLU A 151 3.15 -10.19 3.80
N ALA A 152 2.07 -9.40 3.95
CA ALA A 152 2.07 -7.99 3.53
C ALA A 152 3.09 -7.16 4.33
N LEU A 153 3.20 -7.42 5.64
CA LEU A 153 4.22 -6.79 6.49
C LEU A 153 5.63 -7.19 6.06
N GLU A 154 5.88 -8.48 5.80
CA GLU A 154 7.17 -8.97 5.31
C GLU A 154 7.56 -8.30 3.99
N ALA A 155 6.63 -8.23 3.03
CA ALA A 155 6.84 -7.55 1.76
C ALA A 155 7.16 -6.06 1.95
N ALA A 156 6.46 -5.37 2.86
CA ALA A 156 6.71 -3.96 3.17
C ALA A 156 8.08 -3.76 3.86
N MET A 157 8.45 -4.66 4.80
CA MET A 157 9.75 -4.61 5.46
C MET A 157 10.91 -4.82 4.49
N THR A 158 10.79 -5.77 3.56
CA THR A 158 11.81 -6.00 2.51
C THR A 158 12.06 -4.72 1.68
N ARG A 159 10.99 -3.98 1.32
CA ARG A 159 11.13 -2.69 0.62
C ARG A 159 11.75 -1.61 1.51
N MET A 160 11.38 -1.57 2.80
CA MET A 160 11.92 -0.61 3.76
C MET A 160 13.43 -0.81 4.01
N GLU A 161 13.91 -2.06 3.92
CA GLU A 161 15.34 -2.45 4.04
C GLU A 161 16.14 -2.21 2.75
N ARG A 162 15.63 -1.41 1.82
CA ARG A 162 16.24 -1.03 0.53
C ARG A 162 16.27 -2.11 -0.56
N GLY A 163 15.62 -3.26 -0.38
CA GLY A 163 15.68 -4.32 -1.39
C GLY A 163 15.29 -3.88 -2.80
N PHE A 164 14.30 -3.00 -2.94
CA PHE A 164 13.88 -2.46 -4.24
C PHE A 164 14.80 -1.31 -4.73
N SER A 165 15.13 -0.35 -3.85
CA SER A 165 15.99 0.76 -4.22
C SER A 165 17.36 0.28 -4.68
N ASP A 166 17.97 -0.68 -3.98
CA ASP A 166 19.29 -1.19 -4.33
C ASP A 166 19.29 -1.83 -5.72
N GLU A 167 18.24 -2.56 -6.10
CA GLU A 167 18.13 -3.10 -7.47
C GLU A 167 18.03 -1.99 -8.53
N ILE A 168 17.21 -0.94 -8.26
CA ILE A 168 17.09 0.21 -9.18
C ILE A 168 18.40 0.99 -9.27
N VAL A 169 19.07 1.24 -8.14
CA VAL A 169 20.35 1.96 -8.10
C VAL A 169 21.42 1.19 -8.87
N GLN A 170 21.51 -0.14 -8.73
CA GLN A 170 22.48 -0.95 -9.49
C GLN A 170 22.27 -0.82 -11.01
N VAL A 171 21.03 -0.90 -11.48
CA VAL A 171 20.71 -0.68 -12.90
C VAL A 171 21.10 0.73 -13.33
N ARG A 172 20.73 1.75 -12.54
CA ARG A 172 21.05 3.15 -12.84
C ARG A 172 22.56 3.41 -12.89
N ASP A 173 23.31 2.93 -11.90
CA ASP A 173 24.77 3.13 -11.87
C ASP A 173 25.46 2.51 -13.09
N ARG A 174 24.96 1.38 -13.59
CA ARG A 174 25.42 0.78 -14.84
C ARG A 174 25.12 1.68 -16.03
N LEU A 175 23.89 2.16 -16.16
CA LEU A 175 23.47 3.04 -17.27
C LEU A 175 24.16 4.42 -17.21
N VAL A 176 24.41 4.96 -16.01
CA VAL A 176 25.15 6.23 -15.83
C VAL A 176 26.59 6.09 -16.32
N ARG A 177 27.28 5.00 -15.97
CA ARG A 177 28.64 4.74 -16.49
C ARG A 177 28.65 4.63 -18.01
N LEU A 178 27.66 3.95 -18.57
CA LEU A 178 27.50 3.81 -20.01
C LEU A 178 27.26 5.15 -20.70
N LEU A 179 26.38 5.97 -20.13
CA LEU A 179 26.07 7.32 -20.64
C LEU A 179 27.30 8.22 -20.57
N ALA A 180 28.02 8.22 -19.45
CA ALA A 180 29.23 9.02 -19.29
C ALA A 180 30.32 8.66 -20.31
N HIS A 181 30.51 7.34 -20.59
CA HIS A 181 31.45 6.90 -21.64
C HIS A 181 30.98 7.35 -23.04
N LEU A 182 29.68 7.25 -23.32
CA LEU A 182 29.11 7.68 -24.59
C LEU A 182 29.27 9.20 -24.78
N GLU A 183 28.95 10.01 -23.77
CA GLU A 183 29.09 11.47 -23.81
C GLU A 183 30.55 11.90 -23.95
N ALA A 184 31.49 11.24 -23.24
CA ALA A 184 32.92 11.50 -23.40
C ALA A 184 33.38 11.21 -24.84
N SER A 185 32.88 10.17 -25.49
CA SER A 185 33.21 9.85 -26.89
C SER A 185 32.64 10.87 -27.90
N ILE A 186 31.56 11.56 -27.55
CA ILE A 186 30.96 12.64 -28.36
C ILE A 186 31.77 13.95 -28.19
N ASP A 187 32.11 14.31 -26.94
CA ASP A 187 32.72 15.60 -26.63
C ASP A 187 34.23 15.65 -26.95
N PHE A 188 34.91 14.50 -26.92
CA PHE A 188 36.37 14.39 -27.09
C PHE A 188 36.78 13.37 -28.17
N PRO A 189 36.34 13.57 -29.44
CA PRO A 189 36.59 12.59 -30.51
C PRO A 189 38.08 12.45 -30.91
N GLU A 190 38.94 13.41 -30.50
CA GLU A 190 40.39 13.41 -30.81
C GLU A 190 41.29 12.91 -29.64
N GLU A 191 40.69 12.61 -28.47
CA GLU A 191 41.44 12.08 -27.34
C GLU A 191 41.53 10.54 -27.40
N ASP A 192 42.60 9.95 -26.79
CA ASP A 192 42.80 8.50 -26.68
C ASP A 192 41.77 7.85 -25.69
N ILE A 193 40.51 8.26 -25.76
CA ILE A 193 39.40 7.60 -25.05
C ILE A 193 39.10 6.27 -25.74
N ALA A 194 39.01 5.17 -24.98
CA ALA A 194 38.66 3.88 -25.55
C ALA A 194 37.38 4.02 -26.38
N PRO A 195 37.36 3.57 -27.65
CA PRO A 195 36.21 3.76 -28.51
C PRO A 195 34.96 3.12 -27.90
N PHE A 196 33.84 3.84 -27.96
CA PHE A 196 32.56 3.30 -27.52
C PHE A 196 32.21 2.05 -28.38
N LEU A 197 32.33 0.89 -27.77
CA LEU A 197 32.01 -0.38 -28.44
C LEU A 197 30.50 -0.66 -28.24
N ALA A 198 29.72 -0.48 -29.30
CA ALA A 198 28.29 -0.75 -29.28
C ALA A 198 27.93 -2.18 -28.83
N SER A 199 28.84 -3.14 -28.99
CA SER A 199 28.68 -4.52 -28.53
C SER A 199 28.79 -4.67 -27.00
N GLU A 200 29.70 -3.95 -26.36
CA GLU A 200 29.86 -3.93 -24.89
C GLU A 200 28.69 -3.19 -24.23
N ALA A 201 28.35 -2.01 -24.79
CA ALA A 201 27.18 -1.26 -24.37
C ALA A 201 25.90 -2.08 -24.47
N LYS A 202 25.75 -2.86 -25.54
CA LYS A 202 24.59 -3.74 -25.69
C LYS A 202 24.52 -4.82 -24.61
N ALA A 203 25.63 -5.41 -24.22
CA ALA A 203 25.65 -6.45 -23.18
C ALA A 203 25.23 -5.88 -21.81
N GLU A 204 25.69 -4.68 -21.43
CA GLU A 204 25.28 -4.01 -20.21
C GLU A 204 23.80 -3.59 -20.22
N VAL A 205 23.29 -3.16 -21.37
CA VAL A 205 21.87 -2.83 -21.55
C VAL A 205 21.01 -4.08 -21.52
N ASP A 206 21.42 -5.18 -22.16
CA ASP A 206 20.68 -6.45 -22.15
C ASP A 206 20.58 -7.03 -20.73
N GLU A 207 21.66 -6.91 -19.92
CA GLU A 207 21.60 -7.29 -18.48
C GLU A 207 20.64 -6.40 -17.69
N SER A 208 20.63 -5.09 -17.95
CA SER A 208 19.73 -4.12 -17.32
C SER A 208 18.28 -4.40 -17.71
N LEU A 209 18.01 -4.72 -18.96
CA LEU A 209 16.70 -5.14 -19.47
C LEU A 209 16.21 -6.40 -18.74
N GLY A 210 17.04 -7.41 -18.59
CA GLY A 210 16.68 -8.65 -17.89
C GLY A 210 16.28 -8.39 -16.42
N GLN A 211 16.96 -7.48 -15.73
CA GLN A 211 16.61 -7.09 -14.37
C GLN A 211 15.26 -6.31 -14.32
N ILE A 212 15.07 -5.34 -15.21
CA ILE A 212 13.83 -4.56 -15.30
C ILE A 212 12.64 -5.44 -15.66
N GLU A 213 12.78 -6.35 -16.62
CA GLU A 213 11.74 -7.31 -17.02
C GLU A 213 11.28 -8.16 -15.84
N LYS A 214 12.24 -8.69 -15.06
CA LYS A 214 11.93 -9.48 -13.88
C LYS A 214 11.15 -8.65 -12.84
N LEU A 215 11.53 -7.39 -12.59
CA LEU A 215 10.78 -6.49 -11.70
C LEU A 215 9.36 -6.21 -12.21
N ILE A 216 9.19 -6.02 -13.53
CA ILE A 216 7.87 -5.83 -14.14
C ILE A 216 7.02 -7.10 -14.00
N GLU A 217 7.61 -8.28 -14.28
CA GLU A 217 6.89 -9.56 -14.15
C GLU A 217 6.45 -9.83 -12.71
N ASP A 218 7.27 -9.48 -11.72
CA ASP A 218 6.97 -9.69 -10.31
C ASP A 218 6.08 -8.59 -9.68
N SER A 219 5.84 -7.49 -10.42
CA SER A 219 5.08 -6.33 -9.92
C SER A 219 3.66 -6.67 -9.44
N TRP A 220 3.01 -7.67 -10.04
CA TRP A 220 1.68 -8.11 -9.63
C TRP A 220 1.65 -8.61 -8.17
N ARG A 221 2.75 -9.22 -7.68
CA ARG A 221 2.86 -9.71 -6.29
C ARG A 221 2.85 -8.57 -5.29
N GLY A 222 3.66 -7.52 -5.55
CA GLY A 222 3.73 -6.37 -4.66
C GLY A 222 2.41 -5.62 -4.55
N MET A 223 1.74 -5.42 -5.68
CA MET A 223 0.40 -4.82 -5.71
C MET A 223 -0.63 -5.70 -4.99
N LEU A 224 -0.55 -7.02 -5.15
CA LEU A 224 -1.43 -7.98 -4.49
C LEU A 224 -1.31 -7.94 -2.97
N TYR A 225 -0.09 -7.98 -2.41
CA TYR A 225 0.11 -7.93 -0.96
C TYR A 225 -0.26 -6.56 -0.37
N ARG A 226 -0.07 -5.48 -1.12
CA ARG A 226 -0.42 -4.13 -0.69
C ARG A 226 -1.92 -3.87 -0.76
N GLU A 227 -2.53 -4.11 -1.91
CA GLU A 227 -3.92 -3.72 -2.17
C GLU A 227 -4.92 -4.79 -1.74
N GLY A 228 -4.46 -6.04 -1.69
CA GLY A 228 -5.34 -7.18 -1.49
C GLY A 228 -6.22 -7.45 -2.70
N VAL A 229 -7.23 -8.30 -2.50
CA VAL A 229 -8.21 -8.69 -3.54
C VAL A 229 -9.62 -8.50 -3.00
N THR A 230 -10.50 -7.97 -3.83
CA THR A 230 -11.93 -7.89 -3.53
C THR A 230 -12.65 -9.06 -4.17
N VAL A 231 -13.41 -9.80 -3.36
CA VAL A 231 -14.21 -10.95 -3.76
C VAL A 231 -15.68 -10.66 -3.50
N ALA A 232 -16.48 -10.61 -4.56
CA ALA A 232 -17.93 -10.42 -4.44
C ALA A 232 -18.65 -11.76 -4.42
N ILE A 233 -19.66 -11.88 -3.55
CA ILE A 233 -20.53 -13.07 -3.48
C ILE A 233 -21.86 -12.72 -4.13
N THR A 234 -22.24 -13.43 -5.18
CA THR A 234 -23.47 -13.21 -5.94
C THR A 234 -24.25 -14.50 -6.18
N GLY A 235 -25.51 -14.39 -6.57
CA GLY A 235 -26.42 -15.50 -6.82
C GLY A 235 -27.86 -15.10 -6.47
N LYS A 236 -28.84 -15.93 -6.87
CA LYS A 236 -30.26 -15.65 -6.58
C LYS A 236 -30.55 -15.56 -5.06
N PRO A 237 -31.68 -15.07 -4.62
CA PRO A 237 -32.09 -15.09 -3.20
C PRO A 237 -32.05 -16.51 -2.60
N ASN A 238 -31.72 -16.61 -1.29
CA ASN A 238 -31.76 -17.83 -0.49
C ASN A 238 -30.79 -18.98 -0.89
N VAL A 239 -29.88 -18.80 -1.82
CA VAL A 239 -28.84 -19.82 -2.16
C VAL A 239 -27.78 -20.00 -1.06
N GLY A 240 -27.75 -19.12 -0.06
CA GLY A 240 -26.83 -19.19 1.07
C GLY A 240 -25.61 -18.27 0.97
N LYS A 241 -25.71 -17.14 0.25
CA LYS A 241 -24.61 -16.15 0.13
C LYS A 241 -24.06 -15.72 1.48
N SER A 242 -24.90 -15.24 2.39
CA SER A 242 -24.50 -14.81 3.73
C SER A 242 -23.99 -15.96 4.60
N SER A 243 -24.43 -17.19 4.33
CA SER A 243 -23.89 -18.38 5.03
C SER A 243 -22.46 -18.69 4.55
N ILE A 244 -22.19 -18.61 3.24
CA ILE A 244 -20.83 -18.74 2.66
C ILE A 244 -19.92 -17.63 3.20
N PHE A 245 -20.39 -16.37 3.19
CA PHE A 245 -19.68 -15.23 3.75
C PHE A 245 -19.27 -15.48 5.21
N ASN A 246 -20.23 -15.85 6.07
CA ASN A 246 -19.97 -16.14 7.47
C ASN A 246 -19.07 -17.38 7.67
N ALA A 247 -19.17 -18.41 6.80
CA ALA A 247 -18.33 -19.60 6.87
C ALA A 247 -16.87 -19.27 6.54
N LEU A 248 -16.62 -18.43 5.53
CA LEU A 248 -15.29 -17.91 5.21
C LEU A 248 -14.72 -17.08 6.36
N LEU A 249 -15.50 -16.16 6.95
CA LEU A 249 -15.06 -15.36 8.09
C LEU A 249 -14.70 -16.18 9.32
N ARG A 250 -15.43 -17.25 9.61
CA ARG A 250 -15.14 -18.11 10.77
C ARG A 250 -13.90 -18.96 10.59
N ARG A 251 -13.60 -19.35 9.36
CA ARG A 251 -12.49 -20.25 9.05
C ARG A 251 -11.19 -19.48 8.83
N SER A 252 -11.21 -18.52 7.94
CA SER A 252 -10.08 -17.64 7.67
C SER A 252 -9.98 -16.64 8.82
N ARG A 253 -8.77 -16.39 9.35
CA ARG A 253 -8.61 -15.41 10.43
C ARG A 253 -9.14 -14.06 9.96
N ALA A 254 -10.29 -13.66 10.50
CA ALA A 254 -10.83 -12.33 10.26
C ALA A 254 -9.79 -11.27 10.63
N ILE A 255 -9.51 -10.37 9.72
CA ILE A 255 -8.58 -9.27 9.96
C ILE A 255 -9.34 -8.19 10.71
N VAL A 256 -9.09 -8.06 12.01
CA VAL A 256 -9.72 -7.03 12.84
C VAL A 256 -9.14 -5.68 12.43
N THR A 257 -9.95 -4.83 11.81
CA THR A 257 -9.57 -3.43 11.54
C THR A 257 -9.85 -2.59 12.79
N PRO A 258 -8.86 -1.86 13.35
CA PRO A 258 -9.03 -1.09 14.57
C PRO A 258 -9.86 0.20 14.42
N TYR A 259 -10.42 0.49 13.26
CA TYR A 259 -11.22 1.70 13.02
C TYR A 259 -12.71 1.40 12.94
N PRO A 260 -13.50 1.69 14.00
CA PRO A 260 -14.95 1.74 13.89
C PRO A 260 -15.33 2.99 13.08
N GLY A 261 -16.02 2.84 11.96
CA GLY A 261 -16.70 3.96 11.31
C GLY A 261 -16.31 4.30 9.86
N THR A 262 -15.44 3.55 9.19
CA THR A 262 -15.16 3.75 7.75
C THR A 262 -16.14 3.00 6.82
N THR A 263 -17.08 2.23 7.38
CA THR A 263 -18.05 1.42 6.62
C THR A 263 -19.45 2.00 6.79
N ARG A 264 -19.78 3.07 6.08
CA ARG A 264 -21.18 3.56 6.02
C ARG A 264 -21.99 2.97 4.87
N ASP A 265 -21.36 2.32 3.89
CA ASP A 265 -22.04 1.98 2.62
C ASP A 265 -21.99 0.51 2.19
N MET A 266 -21.13 -0.37 2.77
CA MET A 266 -21.13 -1.83 2.46
C MET A 266 -20.62 -2.63 3.65
N ILE A 267 -21.14 -3.86 3.84
CA ILE A 267 -20.55 -4.83 4.78
C ILE A 267 -19.32 -5.43 4.07
N GLU A 268 -18.18 -4.84 4.34
CA GLU A 268 -16.88 -5.36 3.91
C GLU A 268 -16.18 -5.96 5.11
N GLU A 269 -15.88 -7.23 5.04
CA GLU A 269 -15.04 -7.91 6.02
C GLU A 269 -13.77 -8.43 5.33
N ALA A 270 -12.67 -8.38 6.03
CA ALA A 270 -11.38 -8.81 5.48
C ALA A 270 -10.94 -10.13 6.12
N VAL A 271 -10.48 -11.05 5.29
CA VAL A 271 -9.93 -12.33 5.69
C VAL A 271 -8.53 -12.53 5.11
N ASN A 272 -7.72 -13.35 5.76
CA ASN A 272 -6.41 -13.74 5.23
C ASN A 272 -6.56 -15.07 4.47
N ILE A 273 -6.29 -15.05 3.16
CA ILE A 273 -6.17 -16.26 2.35
C ILE A 273 -4.75 -16.31 1.77
N ASP A 274 -3.97 -17.29 2.24
CA ASP A 274 -2.56 -17.51 1.85
C ASP A 274 -1.70 -16.22 1.88
N GLY A 275 -1.88 -15.41 2.93
CA GLY A 275 -1.10 -14.20 3.16
C GLY A 275 -1.65 -12.96 2.47
N VAL A 276 -2.70 -13.08 1.66
CA VAL A 276 -3.35 -11.96 0.97
C VAL A 276 -4.58 -11.49 1.76
N CYS A 277 -4.71 -10.17 1.92
CA CYS A 277 -5.91 -9.56 2.47
C CYS A 277 -7.04 -9.64 1.43
N VAL A 278 -8.01 -10.53 1.64
CA VAL A 278 -9.18 -10.68 0.79
C VAL A 278 -10.36 -9.94 1.42
N ARG A 279 -10.86 -8.92 0.73
CA ARG A 279 -12.07 -8.19 1.11
C ARG A 279 -13.29 -8.92 0.53
N LEU A 280 -14.13 -9.43 1.43
CA LEU A 280 -15.38 -10.08 1.06
C LEU A 280 -16.51 -9.04 1.04
N CYS A 281 -17.20 -8.93 -0.09
CA CYS A 281 -18.38 -8.08 -0.26
C CYS A 281 -19.62 -8.96 -0.40
N ASP A 282 -20.57 -8.86 0.56
CA ASP A 282 -21.85 -9.55 0.47
C ASP A 282 -22.85 -8.70 -0.29
N GLY A 283 -23.27 -9.15 -1.48
CA GLY A 283 -24.31 -8.51 -2.28
C GLY A 283 -25.73 -8.57 -1.69
N ALA A 284 -25.92 -9.24 -0.53
CA ALA A 284 -27.24 -9.47 0.09
C ALA A 284 -27.44 -8.79 1.46
N GLY A 285 -26.44 -8.05 1.96
CA GLY A 285 -26.30 -7.67 3.38
C GLY A 285 -27.12 -6.49 3.90
N ILE A 286 -28.15 -5.99 3.22
CA ILE A 286 -29.04 -4.97 3.79
C ILE A 286 -30.34 -5.62 4.25
N ARG A 287 -30.35 -6.04 5.53
CA ARG A 287 -31.60 -6.28 6.26
C ARG A 287 -32.17 -4.90 6.63
N THR A 288 -33.27 -4.49 6.01
CA THR A 288 -34.47 -3.92 6.61
C THR A 288 -35.39 -3.25 5.56
N SER A 289 -36.61 -3.67 5.54
CA SER A 289 -37.91 -3.01 5.20
C SER A 289 -38.02 -2.17 3.91
N GLU A 290 -38.87 -2.74 3.03
CA GLU A 290 -39.88 -2.12 2.14
C GLU A 290 -39.44 -1.10 1.07
N ASP A 291 -39.61 -1.52 -0.17
CA ASP A 291 -39.76 -0.83 -1.47
C ASP A 291 -38.63 0.12 -2.01
N GLU A 292 -38.12 1.04 -1.26
CA GLU A 292 -37.05 1.95 -1.74
C GLU A 292 -35.64 1.38 -1.50
N ILE A 293 -35.49 0.55 -0.47
CA ILE A 293 -34.26 -0.08 -0.02
C ILE A 293 -33.84 -1.25 -0.92
N GLU A 294 -34.82 -1.92 -1.52
CA GLU A 294 -34.56 -3.03 -2.45
C GLU A 294 -33.88 -2.55 -3.75
N ARG A 295 -34.25 -1.36 -4.26
CA ARG A 295 -33.57 -0.72 -5.40
C ARG A 295 -32.13 -0.26 -5.06
N ILE A 296 -31.94 0.27 -3.86
CA ILE A 296 -30.62 0.68 -3.37
C ILE A 296 -29.72 -0.56 -3.14
N GLY A 297 -30.27 -1.63 -2.56
CA GLY A 297 -29.59 -2.90 -2.35
C GLY A 297 -29.12 -3.57 -3.65
N VAL A 298 -29.94 -3.55 -4.69
CA VAL A 298 -29.57 -4.07 -6.02
C VAL A 298 -28.43 -3.23 -6.63
N SER A 299 -28.47 -1.90 -6.51
CA SER A 299 -27.42 -1.02 -7.04
C SER A 299 -26.08 -1.20 -6.32
N ILE A 300 -26.09 -1.45 -5.00
CA ILE A 300 -24.90 -1.72 -4.19
C ILE A 300 -24.30 -3.09 -4.54
N ALA A 301 -25.13 -4.13 -4.65
CA ALA A 301 -24.71 -5.47 -5.06
C ALA A 301 -24.08 -5.47 -6.46
N GLU A 302 -24.66 -4.70 -7.39
CA GLU A 302 -24.11 -4.52 -8.74
C GLU A 302 -22.74 -3.83 -8.71
N ARG A 303 -22.59 -2.80 -7.91
CA ARG A 303 -21.34 -2.07 -7.75
C ARG A 303 -20.23 -2.96 -7.16
N SER A 304 -20.54 -3.76 -6.13
CA SER A 304 -19.61 -4.71 -5.54
C SER A 304 -19.05 -5.71 -6.55
N VAL A 305 -19.91 -6.24 -7.43
CA VAL A 305 -19.48 -7.17 -8.49
C VAL A 305 -18.64 -6.46 -9.56
N ILE A 306 -18.93 -5.20 -9.87
CA ILE A 306 -18.13 -4.39 -10.82
C ILE A 306 -16.74 -4.11 -10.26
N GLU A 307 -16.62 -3.79 -8.99
CA GLU A 307 -15.36 -3.45 -8.32
C GLU A 307 -14.53 -4.69 -7.97
N ALA A 308 -15.15 -5.87 -7.84
CA ALA A 308 -14.47 -7.11 -7.49
C ALA A 308 -13.51 -7.60 -8.59
N GLN A 309 -12.41 -8.22 -8.18
CA GLN A 309 -11.51 -8.98 -9.03
C GLN A 309 -11.98 -10.42 -9.25
N ILE A 310 -12.57 -11.04 -8.22
CA ILE A 310 -13.08 -12.41 -8.24
C ILE A 310 -14.56 -12.39 -7.83
N VAL A 311 -15.34 -13.22 -8.49
CA VAL A 311 -16.78 -13.37 -8.20
C VAL A 311 -17.08 -14.81 -7.78
N LEU A 312 -17.64 -14.99 -6.58
CA LEU A 312 -18.21 -16.26 -6.13
C LEU A 312 -19.66 -16.30 -6.59
N PHE A 313 -19.94 -17.11 -7.61
CA PHE A 313 -21.31 -17.31 -8.09
C PHE A 313 -21.93 -18.50 -7.38
N VAL A 314 -22.84 -18.25 -6.44
CA VAL A 314 -23.43 -19.24 -5.55
C VAL A 314 -24.74 -19.79 -6.14
N LEU A 315 -24.78 -21.11 -6.25
CA LEU A 315 -25.96 -21.90 -6.69
C LEU A 315 -26.45 -22.78 -5.54
N ASP A 316 -27.75 -23.09 -5.53
CA ASP A 316 -28.37 -24.02 -4.58
C ASP A 316 -28.50 -25.42 -5.21
N GLN A 317 -27.82 -26.43 -4.62
CA GLN A 317 -27.91 -27.80 -5.10
C GLN A 317 -29.31 -28.39 -4.96
N SER A 318 -30.08 -27.94 -4.00
CA SER A 318 -31.42 -28.50 -3.68
C SER A 318 -32.54 -28.08 -4.66
N GLU A 319 -32.24 -27.14 -5.57
CA GLU A 319 -33.15 -26.62 -6.56
C GLU A 319 -32.62 -26.78 -7.98
N PRO A 320 -33.46 -26.97 -8.99
CA PRO A 320 -33.01 -26.91 -10.39
C PRO A 320 -32.58 -25.47 -10.75
N LEU A 321 -31.64 -25.33 -11.69
CA LEU A 321 -31.29 -24.03 -12.22
C LEU A 321 -32.49 -23.34 -12.83
N SER A 322 -32.60 -22.05 -12.60
CA SER A 322 -33.75 -21.19 -12.96
C SER A 322 -33.32 -20.05 -13.88
N ALA A 323 -34.31 -19.37 -14.47
CA ALA A 323 -34.08 -18.16 -15.27
C ALA A 323 -33.35 -17.05 -14.46
N GLU A 324 -33.51 -17.01 -13.13
CA GLU A 324 -32.78 -16.07 -12.28
C GLU A 324 -31.28 -16.39 -12.23
N ASP A 325 -30.89 -17.68 -12.18
CA ASP A 325 -29.48 -18.11 -12.24
C ASP A 325 -28.88 -17.74 -13.59
N ASP A 326 -29.65 -17.88 -14.69
CA ASP A 326 -29.20 -17.46 -16.02
C ASP A 326 -29.01 -15.95 -16.12
N MET A 327 -29.88 -15.15 -15.53
CA MET A 327 -29.74 -13.69 -15.48
C MET A 327 -28.47 -13.26 -14.74
N VAL A 328 -28.17 -13.90 -13.60
CA VAL A 328 -26.95 -13.63 -12.84
C VAL A 328 -25.71 -14.06 -13.65
N ARG A 329 -25.75 -15.26 -14.27
CA ARG A 329 -24.68 -15.75 -15.16
C ARG A 329 -24.36 -14.75 -16.27
N ASP A 330 -25.38 -14.29 -17.01
CA ASP A 330 -25.21 -13.40 -18.16
C ASP A 330 -24.63 -12.03 -17.72
N ARG A 331 -25.08 -11.55 -16.54
CA ARG A 331 -24.54 -10.33 -15.96
C ARG A 331 -23.06 -10.47 -15.60
N VAL A 332 -22.68 -11.54 -14.89
CA VAL A 332 -21.28 -11.81 -14.49
C VAL A 332 -20.39 -12.03 -15.71
N LYS A 333 -20.88 -12.78 -16.71
CA LYS A 333 -20.16 -13.04 -17.96
C LYS A 333 -19.79 -11.75 -18.70
N ASN A 334 -20.72 -10.78 -18.78
CA ASN A 334 -20.50 -9.51 -19.46
C ASN A 334 -19.44 -8.62 -18.77
N LEU A 335 -19.13 -8.86 -17.52
CA LEU A 335 -18.09 -8.11 -16.78
C LEU A 335 -16.68 -8.64 -17.00
N GLY A 336 -16.51 -9.84 -17.59
CA GLY A 336 -15.19 -10.43 -17.87
C GLY A 336 -14.33 -10.67 -16.61
N LYS A 337 -14.97 -10.95 -15.49
CA LYS A 337 -14.30 -11.18 -14.19
C LYS A 337 -13.88 -12.64 -14.05
N GLU A 338 -12.91 -12.87 -13.15
CA GLU A 338 -12.57 -14.22 -12.68
C GLU A 338 -13.75 -14.76 -11.85
N VAL A 339 -14.24 -15.97 -12.18
CA VAL A 339 -15.43 -16.53 -11.55
C VAL A 339 -15.14 -17.88 -10.91
N ILE A 340 -15.65 -18.09 -9.70
CA ILE A 340 -15.69 -19.40 -9.04
C ILE A 340 -17.17 -19.77 -8.85
N VAL A 341 -17.59 -20.91 -9.41
CA VAL A 341 -18.94 -21.43 -9.22
C VAL A 341 -18.99 -22.19 -7.91
N VAL A 342 -19.89 -21.78 -7.00
CA VAL A 342 -20.06 -22.41 -5.68
C VAL A 342 -21.41 -23.09 -5.63
N VAL A 343 -21.42 -24.42 -5.62
CA VAL A 343 -22.65 -25.23 -5.47
C VAL A 343 -22.86 -25.50 -3.97
N ASN A 344 -23.74 -24.73 -3.36
CA ASN A 344 -23.99 -24.78 -1.91
C ASN A 344 -25.16 -25.73 -1.55
N LYS A 345 -25.32 -26.02 -0.26
CA LYS A 345 -26.36 -26.88 0.33
C LYS A 345 -26.25 -28.35 -0.12
N ILE A 346 -25.02 -28.87 -0.21
CA ILE A 346 -24.78 -30.26 -0.61
C ILE A 346 -25.30 -31.31 0.42
N ASP A 347 -25.68 -30.87 1.61
CA ASP A 347 -26.37 -31.63 2.65
C ASP A 347 -27.84 -31.96 2.30
N LEU A 348 -28.42 -31.22 1.35
CA LEU A 348 -29.80 -31.43 0.89
C LEU A 348 -29.83 -32.33 -0.35
N PRO A 349 -31.00 -33.01 -0.62
CA PRO A 349 -31.17 -33.80 -1.82
C PRO A 349 -30.93 -32.97 -3.09
N GLY A 350 -29.97 -33.40 -3.95
CA GLY A 350 -29.61 -32.70 -5.16
C GLY A 350 -30.74 -32.73 -6.21
N ARG A 351 -31.14 -31.54 -6.69
CA ARG A 351 -32.08 -31.34 -7.81
C ARG A 351 -31.46 -30.57 -8.96
N ALA A 352 -30.33 -29.89 -8.73
CA ALA A 352 -29.58 -29.26 -9.78
C ALA A 352 -28.94 -30.33 -10.67
N ASP A 353 -29.15 -30.24 -11.98
CA ASP A 353 -28.53 -31.13 -12.96
C ASP A 353 -27.02 -30.84 -13.03
N PRO A 354 -26.13 -31.82 -12.75
CA PRO A 354 -24.70 -31.62 -12.83
C PRO A 354 -24.24 -31.15 -14.21
N HIS A 355 -24.86 -31.63 -15.29
CA HIS A 355 -24.53 -31.21 -16.66
C HIS A 355 -24.86 -29.75 -16.91
N ALA A 356 -25.97 -29.24 -16.33
CA ALA A 356 -26.32 -27.83 -16.43
C ALA A 356 -25.33 -26.94 -15.65
N VAL A 357 -24.88 -27.39 -14.46
CA VAL A 357 -23.84 -26.68 -13.70
C VAL A 357 -22.50 -26.64 -14.46
N ASP A 358 -22.09 -27.77 -15.06
CA ASP A 358 -20.87 -27.84 -15.88
C ASP A 358 -20.97 -26.95 -17.14
N GLN A 359 -22.17 -26.88 -17.74
CA GLN A 359 -22.39 -25.98 -18.88
C GLN A 359 -22.29 -24.51 -18.46
N LEU A 360 -22.90 -24.15 -17.32
CA LEU A 360 -22.81 -22.80 -16.74
C LEU A 360 -21.36 -22.41 -16.44
N ALA A 361 -20.56 -23.32 -15.88
CA ALA A 361 -19.15 -23.08 -15.62
C ALA A 361 -18.35 -22.85 -16.95
N ARG A 362 -18.64 -23.64 -18.00
CA ARG A 362 -18.06 -23.41 -19.33
C ARG A 362 -18.47 -22.06 -19.92
N ASP A 363 -19.72 -21.67 -19.78
CA ASP A 363 -20.21 -20.38 -20.28
C ASP A 363 -19.53 -19.19 -19.59
N LEU A 364 -19.13 -19.36 -18.35
CA LEU A 364 -18.37 -18.39 -17.56
C LEU A 364 -16.86 -18.52 -17.73
N ASN A 365 -16.40 -19.47 -18.54
CA ASN A 365 -14.98 -19.74 -18.79
C ASN A 365 -14.19 -20.00 -17.49
N THR A 366 -14.80 -20.72 -16.53
CA THR A 366 -14.16 -21.10 -15.27
C THR A 366 -13.94 -22.60 -15.16
N LEU A 367 -12.80 -22.98 -14.54
CA LEU A 367 -12.49 -24.35 -14.15
C LEU A 367 -12.83 -24.65 -12.68
N HIS A 368 -13.11 -23.61 -11.90
CA HIS A 368 -13.36 -23.73 -10.47
C HIS A 368 -14.86 -23.92 -10.20
N VAL A 369 -15.25 -25.16 -9.95
CA VAL A 369 -16.58 -25.52 -9.43
C VAL A 369 -16.39 -26.17 -8.08
N VAL A 370 -16.80 -25.49 -7.02
CA VAL A 370 -16.62 -25.94 -5.64
C VAL A 370 -17.97 -26.29 -5.02
N ARG A 371 -18.05 -27.45 -4.37
CA ARG A 371 -19.24 -27.94 -3.68
C ARG A 371 -19.13 -27.68 -2.19
N THR A 372 -20.14 -27.02 -1.61
CA THR A 372 -20.09 -26.58 -0.20
C THR A 372 -21.36 -26.88 0.55
N CYS A 373 -21.21 -27.09 1.87
CA CYS A 373 -22.27 -26.92 2.84
C CYS A 373 -21.82 -25.83 3.84
N ALA A 374 -22.35 -24.64 3.69
CA ALA A 374 -21.95 -23.50 4.52
C ALA A 374 -22.38 -23.64 5.99
N THR A 375 -23.33 -24.52 6.32
CA THR A 375 -23.83 -24.74 7.68
C THR A 375 -22.89 -25.60 8.51
N ASP A 376 -22.29 -26.63 7.94
CA ASP A 376 -21.34 -27.55 8.60
C ASP A 376 -19.87 -27.30 8.25
N GLY A 377 -19.60 -26.42 7.27
CA GLY A 377 -18.25 -26.04 6.82
C GLY A 377 -17.64 -26.98 5.78
N THR A 378 -18.38 -27.98 5.28
CA THR A 378 -17.91 -28.89 4.23
C THR A 378 -17.61 -28.09 2.95
N GLY A 379 -16.44 -28.34 2.32
CA GLY A 379 -16.01 -27.69 1.08
C GLY A 379 -15.55 -26.23 1.23
N ILE A 380 -15.62 -25.61 2.42
CA ILE A 380 -15.14 -24.23 2.61
C ILE A 380 -13.61 -24.14 2.42
N ARG A 381 -12.86 -25.17 2.81
CA ARG A 381 -11.42 -25.21 2.54
C ARG A 381 -11.11 -25.27 1.04
N ASP A 382 -11.89 -26.03 0.29
CA ASP A 382 -11.72 -26.14 -1.15
C ASP A 382 -12.09 -24.83 -1.84
N LEU A 383 -13.06 -24.07 -1.27
CA LEU A 383 -13.41 -22.74 -1.72
C LEU A 383 -12.26 -21.72 -1.44
N GLU A 384 -11.65 -21.75 -0.25
CA GLU A 384 -10.45 -20.95 0.05
C GLU A 384 -9.33 -21.26 -0.93
N GLN A 385 -9.09 -22.54 -1.21
CA GLN A 385 -8.05 -22.96 -2.15
C GLN A 385 -8.37 -22.47 -3.59
N ALA A 386 -9.61 -22.56 -4.04
CA ALA A 386 -10.01 -22.05 -5.35
C ALA A 386 -9.84 -20.53 -5.46
N VAL A 387 -10.12 -19.78 -4.38
CA VAL A 387 -9.85 -18.34 -4.32
C VAL A 387 -8.35 -18.08 -4.38
N SER A 388 -7.54 -18.81 -3.61
CA SER A 388 -6.08 -18.72 -3.65
C SER A 388 -5.51 -19.03 -5.03
N ASP A 389 -5.96 -20.10 -5.69
CA ASP A 389 -5.53 -20.49 -7.04
C ASP A 389 -5.86 -19.40 -8.07
N SER A 390 -7.04 -18.79 -7.96
CA SER A 390 -7.46 -17.65 -8.80
C SER A 390 -6.59 -16.41 -8.55
N ILE A 391 -6.22 -16.13 -7.30
CA ILE A 391 -5.35 -15.01 -6.92
C ILE A 391 -3.95 -15.20 -7.50
N PHE A 392 -3.34 -16.36 -7.25
CA PHE A 392 -1.95 -16.62 -7.61
C PHE A 392 -1.78 -17.15 -9.05
N LYS A 393 -2.85 -17.56 -9.73
CA LYS A 393 -2.85 -18.14 -11.10
C LYS A 393 -1.80 -19.23 -11.27
N GLY A 394 -1.73 -20.14 -10.30
CA GLY A 394 -0.80 -21.25 -10.26
C GLY A 394 0.67 -20.89 -9.92
N ARG A 395 0.93 -19.64 -9.51
CA ARG A 395 2.26 -19.21 -9.05
C ARG A 395 2.34 -19.34 -7.52
N ALA A 396 3.54 -19.62 -7.00
CA ALA A 396 3.74 -19.71 -5.55
C ALA A 396 3.69 -18.32 -4.89
N PRO A 397 3.08 -18.20 -3.69
CA PRO A 397 3.22 -17.00 -2.85
C PRO A 397 4.70 -16.72 -2.56
N SER A 398 5.15 -15.47 -2.72
CA SER A 398 6.53 -15.07 -2.39
C SER A 398 6.57 -13.58 -1.98
N PRO A 399 6.36 -13.29 -0.68
CA PRO A 399 6.40 -11.91 -0.16
C PRO A 399 7.75 -11.22 -0.40
N ALA A 400 8.86 -11.95 -0.27
CA ALA A 400 10.21 -11.39 -0.48
C ALA A 400 10.47 -10.89 -1.91
N GLN A 401 9.72 -11.38 -2.91
CA GLN A 401 9.81 -10.93 -4.30
C GLN A 401 8.82 -9.80 -4.64
N ALA A 402 8.04 -9.36 -3.67
CA ALA A 402 7.00 -8.34 -3.85
C ALA A 402 7.58 -6.91 -3.75
N LEU A 403 8.57 -6.58 -4.59
CA LEU A 403 9.32 -5.34 -4.53
C LEU A 403 8.54 -4.15 -5.10
N VAL A 404 7.94 -4.30 -6.29
CA VAL A 404 7.18 -3.25 -6.97
C VAL A 404 5.73 -3.26 -6.45
N ALA A 405 5.35 -2.26 -5.66
CA ALA A 405 4.05 -2.26 -4.99
C ALA A 405 3.05 -1.21 -5.54
N ARG A 406 3.48 -0.35 -6.45
CA ARG A 406 2.67 0.75 -6.97
C ARG A 406 2.61 0.75 -8.49
N ALA A 407 1.45 1.15 -9.02
CA ALA A 407 1.23 1.19 -10.47
C ALA A 407 2.24 2.12 -11.18
N TYR A 408 2.52 3.31 -10.61
CA TYR A 408 3.45 4.25 -11.23
C TYR A 408 4.87 3.69 -11.29
N GLN A 409 5.34 2.94 -10.26
CA GLN A 409 6.66 2.28 -10.28
C GLN A 409 6.77 1.30 -11.45
N ARG A 410 5.72 0.48 -11.64
CA ARG A 410 5.64 -0.44 -12.79
C ARG A 410 5.62 0.30 -14.11
N ASP A 411 4.90 1.42 -14.20
CA ASP A 411 4.82 2.20 -15.43
C ASP A 411 6.14 2.93 -15.73
N SER A 412 6.88 3.39 -14.72
CA SER A 412 8.24 3.94 -14.86
C SER A 412 9.23 2.84 -15.33
N LEU A 413 9.15 1.62 -14.75
CA LEU A 413 9.94 0.48 -15.24
C LEU A 413 9.65 0.14 -16.70
N LYS A 414 8.38 0.17 -17.13
CA LYS A 414 8.01 -0.05 -18.54
C LYS A 414 8.53 1.05 -19.47
N ARG A 415 8.59 2.29 -19.02
CA ARG A 415 9.19 3.39 -19.78
C ARG A 415 10.69 3.20 -19.93
N ALA A 416 11.37 2.80 -18.86
CA ALA A 416 12.79 2.47 -18.89
C ALA A 416 13.08 1.28 -19.81
N ASP A 417 12.31 0.18 -19.71
CA ASP A 417 12.40 -0.97 -20.61
C ASP A 417 12.25 -0.54 -22.09
N LYS A 418 11.24 0.26 -22.40
CA LYS A 418 11.01 0.76 -23.77
C LYS A 418 12.17 1.59 -24.28
N ALA A 419 12.71 2.51 -23.46
CA ALA A 419 13.84 3.37 -23.83
C ALA A 419 15.10 2.52 -24.10
N LEU A 420 15.40 1.53 -23.25
CA LEU A 420 16.55 0.65 -23.44
C LEU A 420 16.40 -0.25 -24.66
N ARG A 421 15.20 -0.74 -24.97
CA ARG A 421 14.96 -1.48 -26.24
C ARG A 421 15.14 -0.59 -27.46
N THR A 422 14.74 0.69 -27.36
CA THR A 422 15.00 1.66 -28.43
C THR A 422 16.50 1.87 -28.60
N PHE A 423 17.26 2.02 -27.52
CA PHE A 423 18.72 2.07 -27.54
C PHE A 423 19.33 0.88 -28.28
N VAL A 424 18.94 -0.36 -27.93
CA VAL A 424 19.46 -1.58 -28.59
C VAL A 424 19.15 -1.58 -30.08
N ALA A 425 17.93 -1.15 -30.47
CA ALA A 425 17.53 -1.09 -31.88
C ALA A 425 18.32 0.01 -32.63
N SER A 426 18.49 1.20 -32.04
CA SER A 426 19.26 2.33 -32.58
C SER A 426 20.75 1.97 -32.75
N ALA A 427 21.33 1.30 -31.74
CA ALA A 427 22.72 0.82 -31.80
C ALA A 427 22.91 -0.22 -32.91
N GLY A 428 21.93 -1.14 -33.09
CA GLY A 428 21.95 -2.13 -34.18
C GLY A 428 21.85 -1.53 -35.59
N GLN A 429 21.26 -0.33 -35.71
CA GLN A 429 21.16 0.45 -36.94
C GLN A 429 22.32 1.42 -37.14
N GLN A 430 23.33 1.38 -36.27
CA GLN A 430 24.48 2.29 -36.28
C GLN A 430 24.07 3.78 -36.27
N MET A 431 23.04 4.11 -35.50
CA MET A 431 22.60 5.51 -35.29
C MET A 431 23.72 6.33 -34.62
N PRO A 432 23.76 7.66 -34.84
CA PRO A 432 24.72 8.53 -34.17
C PRO A 432 24.72 8.40 -32.64
N PRO A 433 25.88 8.52 -31.98
CA PRO A 433 25.99 8.43 -30.51
C PRO A 433 25.04 9.37 -29.75
N GLU A 434 24.75 10.53 -30.28
CA GLU A 434 23.84 11.52 -29.69
C GLU A 434 22.41 10.98 -29.57
N CYS A 435 21.97 10.16 -30.54
CA CYS A 435 20.67 9.49 -30.48
C CYS A 435 20.66 8.42 -29.38
N LEU A 436 21.74 7.66 -29.25
CA LEU A 436 21.87 6.65 -28.19
C LEU A 436 21.88 7.28 -26.78
N ALA A 437 22.49 8.48 -26.64
CA ALA A 437 22.51 9.20 -25.38
C ALA A 437 21.10 9.64 -24.92
N ILE A 438 20.21 9.99 -25.86
CA ILE A 438 18.82 10.36 -25.54
C ILE A 438 18.10 9.16 -24.94
N ASP A 439 18.20 8.00 -25.57
CA ASP A 439 17.52 6.77 -25.10
C ASP A 439 17.98 6.39 -23.68
N LEU A 440 19.29 6.51 -23.37
CA LEU A 440 19.82 6.26 -22.04
C LEU A 440 19.34 7.29 -21.01
N ARG A 441 19.29 8.57 -21.36
CA ARG A 441 18.78 9.63 -20.48
C ARG A 441 17.28 9.41 -20.16
N ASP A 442 16.49 9.00 -21.13
CA ASP A 442 15.08 8.68 -20.92
C ASP A 442 14.90 7.49 -19.97
N ALA A 443 15.72 6.45 -20.12
CA ALA A 443 15.70 5.31 -19.19
C ALA A 443 16.11 5.73 -17.76
N LEU A 444 17.19 6.50 -17.63
CA LEU A 444 17.67 7.02 -16.34
C LEU A 444 16.66 7.93 -15.66
N HIS A 445 15.97 8.78 -16.43
CA HIS A 445 14.90 9.63 -15.92
C HIS A 445 13.75 8.80 -15.34
N ALA A 446 13.28 7.79 -16.09
CA ALA A 446 12.20 6.93 -15.66
C ALA A 446 12.56 6.12 -14.39
N LEU A 447 13.81 5.62 -14.27
CA LEU A 447 14.29 4.94 -13.08
C LEU A 447 14.48 5.91 -11.90
N GLY A 448 14.91 7.16 -12.17
CA GLY A 448 15.10 8.20 -11.16
C GLY A 448 13.80 8.62 -10.47
N GLU A 449 12.67 8.57 -11.18
CA GLU A 449 11.35 8.83 -10.59
C GLU A 449 10.99 7.79 -9.50
N ILE A 450 11.42 6.53 -9.65
CA ILE A 450 11.12 5.46 -8.68
C ILE A 450 11.79 5.73 -7.34
N VAL A 451 13.05 6.12 -7.34
CA VAL A 451 13.82 6.38 -6.11
C VAL A 451 13.69 7.80 -5.58
N GLY A 452 13.02 8.68 -6.35
CA GLY A 452 12.72 10.05 -5.93
C GLY A 452 13.81 11.07 -6.25
N GLU A 453 14.77 10.76 -7.12
CA GLU A 453 15.77 11.73 -7.57
C GLU A 453 15.21 12.77 -8.56
N VAL A 454 14.18 12.35 -9.29
CA VAL A 454 13.45 13.19 -10.24
C VAL A 454 11.98 13.14 -9.88
N THR A 455 11.55 14.00 -8.95
CA THR A 455 10.14 14.08 -8.53
C THR A 455 9.69 15.52 -8.49
N THR A 456 8.43 15.76 -8.87
CA THR A 456 7.79 17.07 -8.69
C THR A 456 7.16 17.15 -7.30
N GLU A 457 6.99 18.38 -6.78
CA GLU A 457 6.30 18.60 -5.50
C GLU A 457 4.89 18.00 -5.50
N ASP A 458 4.15 18.09 -6.62
CA ASP A 458 2.81 17.53 -6.76
C ASP A 458 2.78 16.01 -6.54
N ILE A 459 3.81 15.28 -7.02
CA ILE A 459 3.91 13.83 -6.82
C ILE A 459 4.22 13.52 -5.35
N LEU A 460 5.14 14.24 -4.74
CA LEU A 460 5.46 14.08 -3.32
C LEU A 460 4.24 14.38 -2.45
N ASP A 461 3.55 15.47 -2.68
CA ASP A 461 2.36 15.86 -1.93
C ASP A 461 1.25 14.80 -2.06
N ARG A 462 1.06 14.23 -3.25
CA ARG A 462 0.11 13.14 -3.45
C ARG A 462 0.50 11.90 -2.65
N ILE A 463 1.77 11.49 -2.69
CA ILE A 463 2.25 10.30 -1.93
C ILE A 463 2.08 10.53 -0.43
N PHE A 464 2.52 11.68 0.10
CA PHE A 464 2.47 11.94 1.52
C PHE A 464 1.07 12.24 2.05
N SER A 465 0.13 12.69 1.20
CA SER A 465 -1.28 12.87 1.59
C SER A 465 -2.00 11.58 1.98
N GLU A 466 -1.50 10.41 1.53
CA GLU A 466 -2.03 9.09 1.94
C GLU A 466 -1.63 8.69 3.38
N PHE A 467 -0.66 9.40 3.99
CA PHE A 467 -0.18 9.10 5.33
C PHE A 467 -1.09 9.67 6.42
N CYS A 468 -1.00 9.07 7.60
CA CYS A 468 -1.61 9.66 8.79
C CYS A 468 -0.84 10.90 9.26
N ILE A 469 -1.54 11.86 9.89
CA ILE A 469 -0.91 12.96 10.63
C ILE A 469 -0.08 12.34 11.78
N GLY A 470 1.17 12.78 11.93
CA GLY A 470 2.09 12.24 12.96
C GLY A 470 3.05 11.14 12.47
N LYS A 471 3.02 10.86 11.16
CA LYS A 471 3.95 9.95 10.46
C LYS A 471 4.78 10.68 9.42
#